data_b336ccb0c7a6b72b41227d2bbc3df495
#
_entry.id   b336ccb0c7a6b72b41227d2bbc3df495
#
_cell.length_a   1.000
_cell.length_b   1.000
_cell.length_c   1.000
_cell.angle_alpha   90.00
_cell.angle_beta   90.00
_cell.angle_gamma   90.00
#
_symmetry.space_group_name_H-M   'P 1'
#
loop_
_entity.id
_entity.type
_entity.pdbx_description
1 polymer ?
#
loop_
_entity_poly.entity_id
_entity_poly.type
_entity_poly.pdbx_seq_one_letter_code
_entity_poly.pdbx_strand_id
1 'polypeptide(L)'
;MNKKAILEGVLFIVGDEGVTVDEIKSILEVDNEEIKQIFMELKKDYEKPDRGLRISYLGNRFKLTTKEEHREYYEKLVTDTKSSGLSNAALEVLAVIAYNEPITRLKIDEIRGVNSSQLVRRLLARGFIKICGKDDSVGKPNLYKTTNEFLDYFGLSSKSDLPEIVFKEKEEDDNSDLYESNYKES
;
A
#
# COMPACT_ATOMS: atom_id res chain seq x y z
N MET A 1 -30.98 -21.21 -1.69
CA MET A 1 -30.61 -19.83 -1.35
C MET A 1 -29.66 -19.28 -2.40
N ASN A 2 -29.75 -18.02 -2.80
CA ASN A 2 -28.85 -17.45 -3.81
C ASN A 2 -27.50 -17.05 -3.19
N LYS A 3 -26.48 -17.90 -3.31
CA LYS A 3 -25.15 -17.69 -2.71
C LYS A 3 -24.45 -16.43 -3.25
N LYS A 4 -24.71 -16.03 -4.51
CA LYS A 4 -24.20 -14.79 -5.09
C LYS A 4 -24.74 -13.55 -4.36
N ALA A 5 -26.04 -13.52 -4.06
CA ALA A 5 -26.65 -12.44 -3.31
C ALA A 5 -26.18 -12.39 -1.85
N ILE A 6 -25.90 -13.55 -1.24
CA ILE A 6 -25.32 -13.61 0.09
C ILE A 6 -23.90 -13.05 0.09
N LEU A 7 -23.07 -13.43 -0.90
CA LEU A 7 -21.70 -12.88 -1.04
C LEU A 7 -21.71 -11.36 -1.21
N GLU A 8 -22.63 -10.82 -2.02
CA GLU A 8 -22.80 -9.36 -2.17
C GLU A 8 -23.11 -8.71 -0.83
N GLY A 9 -24.03 -9.27 -0.04
CA GLY A 9 -24.35 -8.79 1.31
C GLY A 9 -23.16 -8.87 2.28
N VAL A 10 -22.38 -9.96 2.23
CA VAL A 10 -21.17 -10.11 3.04
C VAL A 10 -20.16 -9.02 2.71
N LEU A 11 -19.88 -8.78 1.42
CA LEU A 11 -18.97 -7.73 0.98
C LEU A 11 -19.41 -6.33 1.41
N PHE A 12 -20.72 -6.08 1.46
CA PHE A 12 -21.27 -4.82 1.96
C PHE A 12 -21.08 -4.68 3.48
N ILE A 13 -21.36 -5.74 4.26
CA ILE A 13 -21.29 -5.72 5.73
C ILE A 13 -19.86 -5.54 6.21
N VAL A 14 -18.88 -6.20 5.60
CA VAL A 14 -17.47 -6.13 6.01
C VAL A 14 -16.81 -4.78 5.66
N GLY A 15 -17.38 -4.03 4.72
CA GLY A 15 -16.90 -2.70 4.35
C GLY A 15 -15.41 -2.65 4.03
N ASP A 16 -14.72 -1.67 4.61
CA ASP A 16 -13.28 -1.44 4.35
C ASP A 16 -12.36 -2.52 4.93
N GLU A 17 -12.81 -3.30 5.92
CA GLU A 17 -12.02 -4.40 6.46
C GLU A 17 -11.83 -5.52 5.43
N GLY A 18 -12.82 -5.68 4.54
CA GLY A 18 -12.83 -6.75 3.55
C GLY A 18 -12.93 -8.15 4.14
N VAL A 19 -12.98 -9.15 3.31
CA VAL A 19 -13.15 -10.56 3.68
C VAL A 19 -12.19 -11.45 2.89
N THR A 20 -11.62 -12.46 3.53
CA THR A 20 -10.74 -13.44 2.88
C THR A 20 -11.55 -14.54 2.17
N VAL A 21 -10.91 -15.26 1.25
CA VAL A 21 -11.51 -16.43 0.58
C VAL A 21 -11.97 -17.47 1.60
N ASP A 22 -11.14 -17.74 2.62
CA ASP A 22 -11.44 -18.79 3.60
C ASP A 22 -12.64 -18.40 4.50
N GLU A 23 -12.74 -17.13 4.88
CA GLU A 23 -13.92 -16.64 5.59
C GLU A 23 -15.20 -16.78 4.74
N ILE A 24 -15.14 -16.41 3.44
CA ILE A 24 -16.30 -16.55 2.53
C ILE A 24 -16.68 -18.01 2.35
N LYS A 25 -15.71 -18.92 2.17
CA LYS A 25 -15.97 -20.36 2.06
C LYS A 25 -16.67 -20.92 3.29
N SER A 26 -16.24 -20.48 4.46
CA SER A 26 -16.87 -20.87 5.73
C SER A 26 -18.30 -20.35 5.84
N ILE A 27 -18.55 -19.07 5.45
CA ILE A 27 -19.88 -18.46 5.52
C ILE A 27 -20.86 -19.07 4.52
N LEU A 28 -20.41 -19.36 3.30
CA LEU A 28 -21.26 -19.84 2.22
C LEU A 28 -21.33 -21.37 2.16
N GLU A 29 -20.50 -22.08 2.93
CA GLU A 29 -20.35 -23.53 2.89
C GLU A 29 -20.10 -24.05 1.46
N VAL A 30 -19.05 -23.50 0.81
CA VAL A 30 -18.69 -23.79 -0.58
C VAL A 30 -17.24 -24.24 -0.70
N ASP A 31 -16.94 -24.97 -1.77
CA ASP A 31 -15.59 -25.33 -2.15
C ASP A 31 -14.90 -24.23 -2.99
N ASN A 32 -13.65 -24.51 -3.42
CA ASN A 32 -12.84 -23.56 -4.18
C ASN A 32 -13.40 -23.28 -5.59
N GLU A 33 -14.01 -24.27 -6.23
CA GLU A 33 -14.54 -24.10 -7.58
C GLU A 33 -15.85 -23.34 -7.56
N GLU A 34 -16.72 -23.64 -6.61
CA GLU A 34 -18.00 -22.97 -6.47
C GLU A 34 -17.82 -21.49 -6.11
N ILE A 35 -16.91 -21.17 -5.17
CA ILE A 35 -16.64 -19.77 -4.81
C ILE A 35 -16.07 -18.98 -5.98
N LYS A 36 -15.18 -19.57 -6.78
CA LYS A 36 -14.61 -18.95 -7.97
C LYS A 36 -15.69 -18.59 -9.01
N GLN A 37 -16.64 -19.49 -9.22
CA GLN A 37 -17.78 -19.23 -10.12
C GLN A 37 -18.66 -18.08 -9.59
N ILE A 38 -19.02 -18.10 -8.31
CA ILE A 38 -19.82 -17.06 -7.67
C ILE A 38 -19.13 -15.68 -7.79
N PHE A 39 -17.81 -15.62 -7.56
CA PHE A 39 -17.05 -14.39 -7.72
C PHE A 39 -17.02 -13.90 -9.16
N MET A 40 -16.80 -14.78 -10.12
CA MET A 40 -16.79 -14.40 -11.55
C MET A 40 -18.14 -13.82 -11.99
N GLU A 41 -19.23 -14.42 -11.56
CA GLU A 41 -20.58 -13.92 -11.88
C GLU A 41 -20.85 -12.57 -11.23
N LEU A 42 -20.52 -12.43 -9.92
CA LEU A 42 -20.75 -11.19 -9.21
C LEU A 42 -19.86 -10.07 -9.74
N LYS A 43 -18.59 -10.36 -10.04
CA LYS A 43 -17.66 -9.40 -10.66
C LYS A 43 -18.18 -8.90 -11.99
N LYS A 44 -18.69 -9.80 -12.86
CA LYS A 44 -19.30 -9.43 -14.14
C LYS A 44 -20.51 -8.50 -13.98
N ASP A 45 -21.30 -8.68 -12.92
CA ASP A 45 -22.42 -7.79 -12.63
C ASP A 45 -21.96 -6.40 -12.20
N TYR A 46 -20.85 -6.29 -11.46
CA TYR A 46 -20.27 -5.02 -11.05
C TYR A 46 -19.42 -4.33 -12.12
N GLU A 47 -18.99 -5.06 -13.16
CA GLU A 47 -18.26 -4.48 -14.31
C GLU A 47 -19.17 -3.68 -15.25
N LYS A 48 -20.49 -3.84 -15.15
CA LYS A 48 -21.45 -3.10 -15.97
C LYS A 48 -21.30 -1.58 -15.81
N PRO A 49 -21.49 -0.79 -16.88
CA PRO A 49 -21.27 0.67 -16.83
C PRO A 49 -22.28 1.42 -15.96
N ASP A 50 -23.41 0.82 -15.63
CA ASP A 50 -24.44 1.37 -14.74
C ASP A 50 -24.15 1.11 -13.24
N ARG A 51 -23.00 0.54 -12.91
CA ARG A 51 -22.55 0.27 -11.54
C ARG A 51 -21.46 1.22 -11.12
N GLY A 52 -21.61 1.86 -9.95
CA GLY A 52 -20.60 2.75 -9.35
C GLY A 52 -19.56 2.03 -8.49
N LEU A 53 -19.78 0.75 -8.18
CA LEU A 53 -18.90 -0.08 -7.37
C LEU A 53 -18.22 -1.16 -8.21
N ARG A 54 -17.11 -1.66 -7.71
CA ARG A 54 -16.40 -2.85 -8.21
C ARG A 54 -15.94 -3.74 -7.05
N ILE A 55 -15.68 -5.00 -7.31
CA ILE A 55 -15.04 -5.90 -6.36
C ILE A 55 -13.53 -5.79 -6.55
N SER A 56 -12.83 -5.44 -5.49
CA SER A 56 -11.36 -5.31 -5.46
C SER A 56 -10.75 -6.35 -4.53
N TYR A 57 -9.55 -6.81 -4.87
CA TYR A 57 -8.73 -7.66 -4.02
C TYR A 57 -7.52 -6.85 -3.57
N LEU A 58 -7.55 -6.36 -2.34
CA LEU A 58 -6.56 -5.46 -1.76
C LEU A 58 -6.18 -5.95 -0.36
N GLY A 59 -4.91 -5.88 -0.01
CA GLY A 59 -4.44 -6.32 1.29
C GLY A 59 -4.78 -7.78 1.63
N ASN A 60 -4.79 -8.68 0.62
CA ASN A 60 -5.20 -10.08 0.74
C ASN A 60 -6.67 -10.31 1.12
N ARG A 61 -7.55 -9.33 0.86
CA ARG A 61 -8.99 -9.37 1.17
C ARG A 61 -9.82 -8.87 0.00
N PHE A 62 -11.01 -9.43 -0.16
CA PHE A 62 -12.03 -8.91 -1.08
C PHE A 62 -12.88 -7.85 -0.41
N LYS A 63 -13.15 -6.77 -1.13
CA LYS A 63 -14.02 -5.69 -0.68
C LYS A 63 -14.70 -5.00 -1.86
N LEU A 64 -15.79 -4.29 -1.61
CA LEU A 64 -16.38 -3.37 -2.55
C LEU A 64 -15.62 -2.05 -2.51
N THR A 65 -15.23 -1.55 -3.68
CA THR A 65 -14.63 -0.22 -3.84
C THR A 65 -15.36 0.57 -4.90
N THR A 66 -15.20 1.87 -4.89
CA THR A 66 -15.72 2.73 -5.97
C THR A 66 -14.92 2.52 -7.24
N LYS A 67 -15.56 2.72 -8.40
CA LYS A 67 -14.87 2.74 -9.68
C LYS A 67 -14.08 4.03 -9.84
N GLU A 68 -12.86 3.92 -10.38
CA GLU A 68 -11.95 5.06 -10.54
C GLU A 68 -12.45 6.08 -11.55
N GLU A 69 -13.19 5.62 -12.57
CA GLU A 69 -13.81 6.48 -13.59
C GLU A 69 -14.77 7.55 -13.03
N HIS A 70 -15.27 7.36 -11.81
CA HIS A 70 -16.15 8.30 -11.14
C HIS A 70 -15.46 9.10 -10.02
N ARG A 71 -14.14 9.02 -9.91
CA ARG A 71 -13.33 9.59 -8.82
C ARG A 71 -13.60 11.08 -8.60
N GLU A 72 -13.68 11.86 -9.65
CA GLU A 72 -13.93 13.31 -9.58
C GLU A 72 -15.23 13.67 -8.83
N TYR A 73 -16.25 12.80 -8.92
CA TYR A 73 -17.52 13.00 -8.21
C TYR A 73 -17.39 12.67 -6.74
N TYR A 74 -16.63 11.62 -6.39
CA TYR A 74 -16.47 11.19 -5.01
C TYR A 74 -15.54 12.10 -4.22
N GLU A 75 -14.54 12.69 -4.86
CA GLU A 75 -13.64 13.67 -4.25
C GLU A 75 -14.41 14.91 -3.74
N LYS A 76 -15.50 15.30 -4.39
CA LYS A 76 -16.36 16.41 -3.95
C LYS A 76 -17.05 16.15 -2.61
N LEU A 77 -17.25 14.88 -2.22
CA LEU A 77 -17.81 14.51 -0.94
C LEU A 77 -16.76 14.56 0.19
N VAL A 78 -15.48 14.42 -0.15
CA VAL A 78 -14.39 14.24 0.81
C VAL A 78 -13.66 15.57 1.13
N THR A 79 -14.00 16.67 0.45
CA THR A 79 -13.34 17.97 0.59
C THR A 79 -13.36 18.56 2.00
N ASP A 80 -14.18 18.05 2.92
CA ASP A 80 -14.23 18.50 4.31
C ASP A 80 -13.41 17.67 5.31
N THR A 81 -12.96 16.50 4.92
CA THR A 81 -12.03 15.72 5.75
C THR A 81 -10.61 16.05 5.33
N LYS A 82 -9.91 16.87 6.14
CA LYS A 82 -8.44 17.01 6.07
C LYS A 82 -7.88 15.58 6.08
N SER A 83 -7.68 15.03 4.90
CA SER A 83 -7.10 13.71 4.75
C SER A 83 -5.76 13.74 5.46
N SER A 84 -5.64 13.00 6.53
CA SER A 84 -4.39 12.76 7.23
C SER A 84 -3.48 11.87 6.36
N GLY A 85 -3.18 12.35 5.15
CA GLY A 85 -2.26 11.71 4.24
C GLY A 85 -0.90 11.48 4.91
N LEU A 86 -0.12 10.59 4.37
CA LEU A 86 1.26 10.42 4.78
C LEU A 86 2.08 11.60 4.24
N SER A 87 2.95 12.18 5.09
CA SER A 87 3.91 13.17 4.63
C SER A 87 4.94 12.53 3.69
N ASN A 88 5.60 13.32 2.84
CA ASN A 88 6.66 12.83 1.95
C ASN A 88 7.73 12.05 2.72
N ALA A 89 8.17 12.54 3.88
CA ALA A 89 9.12 11.85 4.73
C ALA A 89 8.60 10.49 5.26
N ALA A 90 7.29 10.37 5.51
CA ALA A 90 6.69 9.10 5.92
C ALA A 90 6.59 8.12 4.73
N LEU A 91 6.30 8.63 3.53
CA LEU A 91 6.32 7.84 2.29
C LEU A 91 7.72 7.31 1.98
N GLU A 92 8.77 8.12 2.16
CA GLU A 92 10.16 7.67 2.03
C GLU A 92 10.50 6.52 2.98
N VAL A 93 10.15 6.65 4.27
CA VAL A 93 10.38 5.58 5.25
C VAL A 93 9.62 4.31 4.87
N LEU A 94 8.37 4.42 4.44
CA LEU A 94 7.58 3.29 3.97
C LEU A 94 8.21 2.62 2.76
N ALA A 95 8.66 3.39 1.78
CA ALA A 95 9.35 2.87 0.61
C ALA A 95 10.63 2.12 1.00
N VAL A 96 11.48 2.73 1.85
CA VAL A 96 12.70 2.06 2.34
C VAL A 96 12.36 0.72 3.00
N ILE A 97 11.32 0.68 3.84
CA ILE A 97 10.91 -0.57 4.49
C ILE A 97 10.38 -1.56 3.45
N ALA A 98 9.45 -1.17 2.58
CA ALA A 98 8.78 -2.06 1.63
C ALA A 98 9.75 -2.78 0.68
N TYR A 99 10.82 -2.08 0.27
CA TYR A 99 11.83 -2.64 -0.65
C TYR A 99 12.98 -3.38 0.05
N ASN A 100 13.14 -3.21 1.38
CA ASN A 100 14.27 -3.81 2.10
C ASN A 100 13.86 -4.69 3.29
N GLU A 101 12.57 -5.00 3.46
CA GLU A 101 12.09 -5.78 4.59
C GLU A 101 12.51 -7.26 4.55
N PRO A 102 12.84 -7.86 5.69
CA PRO A 102 12.80 -7.26 7.02
C PRO A 102 14.01 -6.37 7.30
N ILE A 103 13.79 -5.18 7.88
CA ILE A 103 14.82 -4.15 8.07
C ILE A 103 14.80 -3.55 9.47
N THR A 104 15.98 -3.20 10.02
CA THR A 104 16.09 -2.52 11.31
C THR A 104 15.94 -1.00 11.17
N ARG A 105 15.58 -0.30 12.27
CA ARG A 105 15.52 1.16 12.27
C ARG A 105 16.85 1.81 11.92
N LEU A 106 17.95 1.25 12.44
CA LEU A 106 19.29 1.79 12.16
C LEU A 106 19.60 1.75 10.66
N LYS A 107 19.23 0.65 9.99
CA LYS A 107 19.44 0.54 8.54
C LYS A 107 18.54 1.49 7.75
N ILE A 108 17.31 1.76 8.23
CA ILE A 108 16.44 2.80 7.65
C ILE A 108 17.11 4.18 7.78
N ASP A 109 17.64 4.52 8.96
CA ASP A 109 18.33 5.78 9.21
C ASP A 109 19.58 5.93 8.30
N GLU A 110 20.33 4.83 8.11
CA GLU A 110 21.50 4.79 7.24
C GLU A 110 21.13 5.07 5.76
N ILE A 111 20.12 4.38 5.23
CA ILE A 111 19.67 4.58 3.86
C ILE A 111 19.15 6.00 3.62
N ARG A 112 18.45 6.57 4.60
CA ARG A 112 17.87 7.91 4.49
C ARG A 112 18.84 9.04 4.82
N GLY A 113 19.94 8.76 5.50
CA GLY A 113 20.87 9.77 6.02
C GLY A 113 20.34 10.61 7.18
N VAL A 114 19.14 10.33 7.69
CA VAL A 114 18.48 11.09 8.77
C VAL A 114 17.72 10.17 9.73
N ASN A 115 17.53 10.63 10.98
CA ASN A 115 16.82 9.87 12.01
C ASN A 115 15.34 9.70 11.66
N SER A 116 14.88 8.44 11.66
CA SER A 116 13.50 8.05 11.30
C SER A 116 12.67 7.56 12.49
N SER A 117 13.19 7.65 13.73
CA SER A 117 12.55 7.06 14.91
C SER A 117 11.10 7.49 15.12
N GLN A 118 10.77 8.77 14.93
CA GLN A 118 9.42 9.27 15.10
C GLN A 118 8.49 8.78 13.98
N LEU A 119 8.99 8.73 12.74
CA LEU A 119 8.22 8.25 11.60
C LEU A 119 7.91 6.75 11.73
N VAL A 120 8.89 5.94 12.11
CA VAL A 120 8.71 4.51 12.37
C VAL A 120 7.63 4.28 13.44
N ARG A 121 7.66 5.04 14.56
CA ARG A 121 6.62 4.94 15.61
C ARG A 121 5.22 5.31 15.08
N ARG A 122 5.12 6.38 14.29
CA ARG A 122 3.84 6.80 13.70
C ARG A 122 3.31 5.76 12.71
N LEU A 123 4.19 5.17 11.90
CA LEU A 123 3.81 4.14 10.93
C LEU A 123 3.37 2.84 11.62
N LEU A 124 4.04 2.46 12.73
CA LEU A 124 3.59 1.37 13.60
C LEU A 124 2.21 1.65 14.20
N ALA A 125 2.00 2.85 14.76
CA ALA A 125 0.74 3.24 15.37
C ALA A 125 -0.42 3.30 14.37
N ARG A 126 -0.13 3.60 13.09
CA ARG A 126 -1.11 3.61 12.00
C ARG A 126 -1.29 2.24 11.32
N GLY A 127 -0.58 1.22 11.77
CA GLY A 127 -0.68 -0.14 11.25
C GLY A 127 -0.01 -0.38 9.89
N PHE A 128 0.69 0.59 9.29
CA PHE A 128 1.34 0.39 7.98
C PHE A 128 2.53 -0.54 8.02
N ILE A 129 3.19 -0.63 9.17
CA ILE A 129 4.32 -1.54 9.41
C ILE A 129 4.11 -2.29 10.71
N LYS A 130 4.79 -3.43 10.85
CA LYS A 130 4.80 -4.23 12.08
C LYS A 130 6.19 -4.74 12.40
N ILE A 131 6.42 -5.09 13.67
CA ILE A 131 7.60 -5.83 14.10
C ILE A 131 7.42 -7.30 13.72
N CYS A 132 8.38 -7.86 12.99
CA CYS A 132 8.34 -9.25 12.53
C CYS A 132 9.40 -10.14 13.20
N GLY A 133 10.26 -9.55 14.04
CA GLY A 133 11.33 -10.27 14.75
C GLY A 133 12.35 -9.31 15.30
N LYS A 134 13.49 -9.87 15.69
CA LYS A 134 14.68 -9.13 16.10
C LYS A 134 15.86 -9.56 15.24
N ASP A 135 16.75 -8.63 14.97
CA ASP A 135 18.02 -8.87 14.30
C ASP A 135 19.02 -9.51 15.26
N ASP A 136 19.94 -10.36 14.76
CA ASP A 136 20.95 -11.04 15.58
C ASP A 136 22.16 -10.15 15.95
N SER A 137 22.22 -8.92 15.43
CA SER A 137 23.25 -7.95 15.73
C SER A 137 23.22 -7.48 17.20
N VAL A 138 24.28 -6.81 17.62
CA VAL A 138 24.43 -6.29 18.99
C VAL A 138 23.25 -5.39 19.35
N GLY A 139 22.63 -5.65 20.50
CA GLY A 139 21.44 -4.93 20.97
C GLY A 139 20.11 -5.51 20.46
N LYS A 140 20.13 -6.54 19.61
CA LYS A 140 18.95 -7.25 19.07
C LYS A 140 17.82 -6.29 18.66
N PRO A 141 18.07 -5.35 17.73
CA PRO A 141 17.07 -4.38 17.32
C PRO A 141 15.88 -5.04 16.65
N ASN A 142 14.71 -4.39 16.74
CA ASN A 142 13.50 -4.87 16.07
C ASN A 142 13.66 -4.82 14.54
N LEU A 143 13.14 -5.86 13.89
CA LEU A 143 12.96 -5.92 12.44
C LEU A 143 11.53 -5.51 12.08
N TYR A 144 11.41 -4.66 11.08
CA TYR A 144 10.15 -4.10 10.59
C TYR A 144 9.81 -4.66 9.21
N LYS A 145 8.53 -4.83 8.97
CA LYS A 145 7.96 -5.13 7.65
C LYS A 145 6.62 -4.44 7.45
N THR A 146 6.20 -4.31 6.20
CA THR A 146 4.89 -3.80 5.81
C THR A 146 3.75 -4.74 6.21
N THR A 147 2.52 -4.25 6.17
CA THR A 147 1.29 -4.95 6.55
C THR A 147 0.32 -5.02 5.37
N ASN A 148 -0.83 -5.66 5.58
CA ASN A 148 -1.92 -5.64 4.61
C ASN A 148 -2.56 -4.25 4.50
N GLU A 149 -2.57 -3.47 5.59
CA GLU A 149 -3.03 -2.07 5.60
C GLU A 149 -2.16 -1.19 4.69
N PHE A 150 -0.85 -1.47 4.63
CA PHE A 150 0.04 -0.82 3.66
C PHE A 150 -0.39 -1.15 2.22
N LEU A 151 -0.60 -2.43 1.90
CA LEU A 151 -1.02 -2.86 0.57
C LEU A 151 -2.37 -2.23 0.19
N ASP A 152 -3.32 -2.23 1.11
CA ASP A 152 -4.64 -1.65 0.91
C ASP A 152 -4.57 -0.14 0.63
N TYR A 153 -3.79 0.59 1.44
CA TYR A 153 -3.63 2.04 1.29
C TYR A 153 -3.05 2.45 -0.07
N PHE A 154 -2.13 1.63 -0.62
CA PHE A 154 -1.52 1.87 -1.92
C PHE A 154 -2.25 1.18 -3.08
N GLY A 155 -3.37 0.49 -2.83
CA GLY A 155 -4.14 -0.21 -3.85
C GLY A 155 -3.43 -1.42 -4.44
N LEU A 156 -2.55 -2.06 -3.68
CA LEU A 156 -1.77 -3.22 -4.09
C LEU A 156 -2.45 -4.52 -3.64
N SER A 157 -2.50 -5.52 -4.51
CA SER A 157 -3.00 -6.85 -4.13
C SER A 157 -1.95 -7.64 -3.35
N SER A 158 -0.67 -7.42 -3.70
CA SER A 158 0.48 -8.09 -3.09
C SER A 158 1.73 -7.22 -3.17
N LYS A 159 2.80 -7.63 -2.52
CA LYS A 159 4.11 -6.96 -2.60
C LYS A 159 4.74 -7.02 -3.99
N SER A 160 4.45 -8.05 -4.78
CA SER A 160 4.94 -8.16 -6.15
C SER A 160 4.40 -7.09 -7.09
N ASP A 161 3.35 -6.37 -6.65
CA ASP A 161 2.77 -5.27 -7.41
C ASP A 161 3.51 -3.93 -7.16
N LEU A 162 4.52 -3.92 -6.27
CA LEU A 162 5.37 -2.74 -6.07
C LEU A 162 6.16 -2.45 -7.36
N PRO A 163 6.23 -1.17 -7.78
CA PRO A 163 7.02 -0.79 -8.95
C PRO A 163 8.50 -1.17 -8.78
N GLU A 164 9.15 -1.58 -9.86
CA GLU A 164 10.61 -1.74 -9.84
C GLU A 164 11.28 -0.38 -9.67
N ILE A 165 12.28 -0.30 -8.77
CA ILE A 165 13.07 0.92 -8.61
C ILE A 165 14.09 0.98 -9.74
N VAL A 166 13.79 1.78 -10.76
CA VAL A 166 14.77 2.11 -11.78
C VAL A 166 15.62 3.28 -11.26
N PHE A 167 16.83 3.01 -10.80
CA PHE A 167 17.81 4.06 -10.53
C PHE A 167 18.22 4.66 -11.88
N LYS A 168 17.78 5.88 -12.18
CA LYS A 168 18.45 6.68 -13.21
C LYS A 168 19.82 7.00 -12.66
N GLU A 169 20.88 6.44 -13.25
CA GLU A 169 22.22 6.96 -13.05
C GLU A 169 22.14 8.45 -13.38
N LYS A 170 22.49 9.29 -12.41
CA LYS A 170 22.71 10.70 -12.69
C LYS A 170 23.84 10.72 -13.73
N GLU A 171 23.53 11.14 -14.95
CA GLU A 171 24.55 11.61 -15.86
C GLU A 171 25.32 12.67 -15.06
N GLU A 172 26.57 12.39 -14.74
CA GLU A 172 27.50 13.39 -14.19
C GLU A 172 27.56 14.48 -15.25
N ASP A 173 26.84 15.58 -15.02
CA ASP A 173 27.03 16.83 -15.73
C ASP A 173 28.45 17.26 -15.41
N ASP A 174 29.39 16.89 -16.32
CA ASP A 174 30.76 17.31 -16.32
C ASP A 174 30.81 18.82 -16.70
N ASN A 175 30.33 19.64 -15.78
CA ASN A 175 30.40 21.10 -15.86
C ASN A 175 31.54 21.59 -14.98
N SER A 176 32.77 21.10 -15.27
CA SER A 176 34.01 21.55 -14.65
C SER A 176 34.49 22.94 -15.12
N ASP A 177 33.70 23.67 -15.92
CA ASP A 177 34.13 24.93 -16.54
C ASP A 177 33.63 26.22 -15.86
N LEU A 178 33.20 26.19 -14.59
CA LEU A 178 32.67 27.39 -13.94
C LEU A 178 33.57 28.05 -12.89
N TYR A 179 34.88 27.69 -12.81
CA TYR A 179 35.84 28.39 -11.95
C TYR A 179 37.09 28.81 -12.68
N GLU A 180 37.00 29.60 -13.76
CA GLU A 180 38.09 30.50 -14.13
C GLU A 180 37.92 31.82 -13.38
N SER A 181 38.61 31.98 -12.28
CA SER A 181 38.73 33.23 -11.56
C SER A 181 39.58 34.23 -12.32
N ASN A 182 38.95 35.24 -12.91
CA ASN A 182 39.63 36.41 -13.44
C ASN A 182 40.12 37.31 -12.27
N TYR A 183 41.21 36.98 -11.63
CA TYR A 183 42.01 37.96 -10.92
C TYR A 183 43.10 38.53 -11.90
N LYS A 184 42.87 39.68 -12.47
CA LYS A 184 43.93 40.54 -13.02
C LYS A 184 44.32 41.50 -11.91
N GLU A 185 45.56 41.37 -11.48
CA GLU A 185 46.32 42.38 -10.71
C GLU A 185 46.51 43.64 -11.57
N SER A 186 46.25 44.78 -10.96
CA SER A 186 46.80 46.07 -11.35
C SER A 186 47.00 46.90 -10.09
#